data_5fad099d25cc52ed2ef4b78649026ab7
#
_entry.id   5fad099d25cc52ed2ef4b78649026ab7
#
_cell.length_a   1.000
_cell.length_b   1.000
_cell.length_c   1.000
_cell.angle_alpha   90.00
_cell.angle_beta   90.00
_cell.angle_gamma   90.00
#
_symmetry.space_group_name_H-M   'P 1'
#
loop_
_entity.id
_entity.type
_entity.pdbx_description
1 polymer ?
#
loop_
_entity_poly.entity_id
_entity_poly.type
_entity_poly.pdbx_seq_one_letter_code
_entity_poly.pdbx_strand_id
1 'polypeptide(L)'
;MGIVTLAIVGYADRISVRPGDTLKVMVSCETGAASYRADLVRLICGDDSPNGPGYKERAVEHPANGEYAGRRQRINAGSYVRVPPSPALQALSSFTLEALIWPTTPGRGTQTLLGRWDEAGQAGYALILDATGAVALRLGDGSSETFSTAAPLDVRAWYLVSASYDAKTKGVRVTQQPLRQRARDPSAGTLATTARVVPKAPTATPFLMAAHVAGEQAGRLVTGGHYNGKIEAPRLSRRALAPGEAGDLVGAWDFAREIPGDEIVDVSGNGLDGVAVNLPARAMKGHLWNGEVHRWSEKPEHYAAIHFHDDDLYDARWEPDFEVAIPQDMERLQRLAEPTCSRRSSTIISFACTMTLAVASPSATCG
;
A
#
# COMPACT_ATOMS: atom_id res chain seq x y z
N MET A 1 -9.15 1.05 -22.40
CA MET A 1 -9.97 1.92 -21.55
C MET A 1 -9.08 3.08 -21.15
N GLY A 2 -9.31 4.30 -21.66
CA GLY A 2 -8.47 5.47 -21.31
C GLY A 2 -8.71 5.83 -19.84
N ILE A 3 -7.64 6.03 -19.09
CA ILE A 3 -7.72 6.55 -17.71
C ILE A 3 -8.15 8.00 -17.83
N VAL A 4 -9.34 8.33 -17.33
CA VAL A 4 -9.77 9.74 -17.21
C VAL A 4 -9.00 10.32 -16.02
N THR A 5 -7.98 11.11 -16.29
CA THR A 5 -7.27 11.85 -15.24
C THR A 5 -8.10 13.10 -14.93
N LEU A 6 -8.63 13.20 -13.71
CA LEU A 6 -9.28 14.41 -13.23
C LEU A 6 -8.25 15.52 -13.11
N ALA A 7 -8.60 16.73 -13.55
CA ALA A 7 -7.70 17.89 -13.50
C ALA A 7 -7.43 18.36 -12.05
N ILE A 8 -8.41 18.16 -11.19
CA ILE A 8 -8.37 18.48 -9.77
C ILE A 8 -9.07 17.37 -8.98
N VAL A 9 -8.51 16.99 -7.85
CA VAL A 9 -9.08 16.01 -6.91
C VAL A 9 -8.93 16.55 -5.49
N GLY A 10 -9.89 16.19 -4.63
CA GLY A 10 -9.83 16.61 -3.24
C GLY A 10 -10.68 15.71 -2.34
N TYR A 11 -10.41 15.79 -1.06
CA TYR A 11 -11.18 15.12 -0.02
C TYR A 11 -11.16 15.94 1.27
N ALA A 12 -12.06 15.61 2.18
CA ALA A 12 -12.14 16.22 3.49
C ALA A 12 -11.67 15.24 4.58
N ASP A 13 -11.17 15.76 5.71
CA ASP A 13 -10.72 14.96 6.86
C ASP A 13 -11.85 14.19 7.55
N ARG A 14 -13.12 14.54 7.27
CA ARG A 14 -14.31 13.92 7.84
C ARG A 14 -15.39 13.74 6.77
N ILE A 15 -16.08 12.61 6.83
CA ILE A 15 -17.23 12.32 5.96
C ILE A 15 -18.46 13.11 6.38
N SER A 16 -18.56 13.48 7.67
CA SER A 16 -19.68 14.25 8.23
C SER A 16 -19.20 15.13 9.36
N VAL A 17 -19.83 16.29 9.50
CA VAL A 17 -19.54 17.29 10.53
C VAL A 17 -20.83 17.82 11.14
N ARG A 18 -20.74 18.42 12.32
CA ARG A 18 -21.86 19.07 13.03
C ARG A 18 -21.74 20.59 12.90
N PRO A 19 -22.86 21.34 13.08
CA PRO A 19 -22.79 22.78 13.28
C PRO A 19 -21.78 23.13 14.38
N GLY A 20 -20.86 24.06 14.10
CA GLY A 20 -19.79 24.46 14.98
C GLY A 20 -18.46 23.70 14.81
N ASP A 21 -18.45 22.59 14.08
CA ASP A 21 -17.21 21.88 13.74
C ASP A 21 -16.43 22.64 12.66
N THR A 22 -15.14 22.28 12.51
CA THR A 22 -14.30 22.71 11.39
C THR A 22 -13.96 21.49 10.54
N LEU A 23 -14.10 21.62 9.23
CA LEU A 23 -13.77 20.64 8.23
C LEU A 23 -12.48 21.07 7.51
N LYS A 24 -11.49 20.20 7.44
CA LYS A 24 -10.27 20.42 6.64
C LYS A 24 -10.44 19.84 5.25
N VAL A 25 -10.04 20.61 4.25
CA VAL A 25 -10.13 20.19 2.83
C VAL A 25 -8.73 20.11 2.25
N MET A 26 -8.42 18.96 1.67
CA MET A 26 -7.18 18.65 1.00
C MET A 26 -7.42 18.57 -0.50
N VAL A 27 -6.60 19.25 -1.31
CA VAL A 27 -6.77 19.36 -2.76
C VAL A 27 -5.46 19.09 -3.49
N SER A 28 -5.55 18.40 -4.62
CA SER A 28 -4.43 18.22 -5.56
C SER A 28 -4.82 18.68 -6.94
N CYS A 29 -4.05 19.61 -7.51
CA CYS A 29 -4.17 20.05 -8.90
C CYS A 29 -3.30 19.16 -9.79
N GLU A 30 -3.88 18.13 -10.39
CA GLU A 30 -3.14 17.13 -11.18
C GLU A 30 -2.53 17.68 -12.45
N THR A 31 -3.10 18.76 -13.01
CA THR A 31 -2.58 19.47 -14.18
C THR A 31 -1.46 20.45 -13.87
N GLY A 32 -1.14 20.67 -12.57
CA GLY A 32 -0.16 21.67 -12.15
C GLY A 32 -0.69 23.11 -12.25
N ALA A 33 -2.02 23.33 -12.21
CA ALA A 33 -2.59 24.66 -12.16
C ALA A 33 -2.10 25.45 -10.94
N ALA A 34 -1.76 26.73 -11.13
CA ALA A 34 -1.23 27.59 -10.08
C ALA A 34 -2.28 28.01 -9.06
N SER A 35 -3.57 28.01 -9.42
CA SER A 35 -4.68 28.29 -8.52
C SER A 35 -5.93 27.51 -8.91
N TYR A 36 -6.86 27.41 -7.97
CA TYR A 36 -8.20 26.87 -8.17
C TYR A 36 -9.19 27.65 -7.31
N ARG A 37 -10.46 27.61 -7.72
CA ARG A 37 -11.58 28.19 -6.96
C ARG A 37 -12.33 27.08 -6.22
N ALA A 38 -12.67 27.32 -4.96
CA ALA A 38 -13.55 26.49 -4.16
C ALA A 38 -14.77 27.29 -3.72
N ASP A 39 -15.96 26.71 -3.88
CA ASP A 39 -17.22 27.30 -3.41
C ASP A 39 -18.01 26.25 -2.64
N LEU A 40 -18.61 26.68 -1.53
CA LEU A 40 -19.52 25.85 -0.76
C LEU A 40 -20.90 25.87 -1.38
N VAL A 41 -21.45 24.69 -1.66
CA VAL A 41 -22.79 24.54 -2.22
C VAL A 41 -23.62 23.56 -1.38
N ARG A 42 -24.92 23.83 -1.31
CA ARG A 42 -25.89 22.87 -0.79
C ARG A 42 -26.38 21.98 -1.91
N LEU A 43 -26.03 20.70 -1.84
CA LEU A 43 -26.55 19.71 -2.78
C LEU A 43 -28.02 19.39 -2.43
N ILE A 44 -28.93 19.68 -3.33
CA ILE A 44 -30.37 19.40 -3.20
C ILE A 44 -30.68 18.05 -3.83
N CYS A 45 -30.12 17.79 -5.02
CA CYS A 45 -30.24 16.52 -5.73
C CYS A 45 -28.97 16.23 -6.52
N GLY A 46 -28.35 15.08 -6.29
CA GLY A 46 -27.15 14.64 -7.01
C GLY A 46 -27.42 13.67 -8.16
N ASP A 47 -28.68 13.47 -8.53
CA ASP A 47 -29.07 12.57 -9.62
C ASP A 47 -29.02 13.33 -10.97
N ASP A 48 -28.07 12.97 -11.81
CA ASP A 48 -27.88 13.48 -13.17
C ASP A 48 -28.33 12.48 -14.25
N SER A 49 -29.01 11.40 -13.85
CA SER A 49 -29.50 10.40 -14.80
C SER A 49 -30.56 10.99 -15.74
N PRO A 50 -30.66 10.54 -17.01
CA PRO A 50 -31.59 11.09 -18.00
C PRO A 50 -33.07 11.05 -17.60
N ASN A 51 -33.46 10.13 -16.74
CA ASN A 51 -34.83 9.94 -16.25
C ASN A 51 -35.02 10.40 -14.80
N GLY A 52 -33.99 11.00 -14.20
CA GLY A 52 -34.01 11.48 -12.81
C GLY A 52 -34.50 12.91 -12.67
N PRO A 53 -34.60 13.45 -11.45
CA PRO A 53 -35.03 14.81 -11.17
C PRO A 53 -34.01 15.88 -11.59
N GLY A 54 -32.85 15.48 -12.09
CA GLY A 54 -31.74 16.34 -12.49
C GLY A 54 -30.87 16.81 -11.32
N TYR A 55 -29.63 17.13 -11.62
CA TYR A 55 -28.68 17.70 -10.64
C TYR A 55 -29.17 19.08 -10.18
N LYS A 56 -29.23 19.31 -8.87
CA LYS A 56 -29.68 20.57 -8.28
C LYS A 56 -28.80 20.94 -7.10
N GLU A 57 -28.23 22.13 -7.17
CA GLU A 57 -27.46 22.71 -6.08
C GLU A 57 -27.86 24.16 -5.82
N ARG A 58 -27.47 24.67 -4.66
CA ARG A 58 -27.64 26.08 -4.28
C ARG A 58 -26.33 26.58 -3.67
N ALA A 59 -25.83 27.68 -4.17
CA ALA A 59 -24.67 28.36 -3.60
C ALA A 59 -24.93 28.77 -2.13
N VAL A 60 -23.93 28.62 -1.30
CA VAL A 60 -23.91 29.06 0.09
C VAL A 60 -22.83 30.13 0.24
N GLU A 61 -23.22 31.31 0.71
CA GLU A 61 -22.25 32.34 1.05
C GLU A 61 -21.45 31.88 2.28
N HIS A 62 -20.13 31.78 2.13
CA HIS A 62 -19.25 31.32 3.19
C HIS A 62 -17.87 31.97 3.06
N PRO A 63 -17.18 32.29 4.20
CA PRO A 63 -15.82 32.86 4.15
C PRO A 63 -14.77 31.99 3.46
N ALA A 64 -15.00 30.68 3.40
CA ALA A 64 -14.12 29.75 2.68
C ALA A 64 -14.37 29.71 1.15
N ASN A 65 -15.32 30.45 0.62
CA ASN A 65 -15.46 30.58 -0.82
C ASN A 65 -14.37 31.51 -1.36
N GLY A 66 -13.59 31.04 -2.34
CA GLY A 66 -12.51 31.84 -2.87
C GLY A 66 -11.51 31.10 -3.73
N GLU A 67 -10.42 31.81 -4.05
CA GLU A 67 -9.30 31.26 -4.78
C GLU A 67 -8.20 30.79 -3.83
N TYR A 68 -7.64 29.63 -4.13
CA TYR A 68 -6.58 28.97 -3.37
C TYR A 68 -5.40 28.64 -4.26
N ALA A 69 -4.19 28.61 -3.70
CA ALA A 69 -3.00 28.20 -4.43
C ALA A 69 -3.09 26.73 -4.83
N GLY A 70 -2.88 26.47 -6.12
CA GLY A 70 -2.84 25.12 -6.66
C GLY A 70 -1.49 24.44 -6.39
N ARG A 71 -1.53 23.20 -5.93
CA ARG A 71 -0.34 22.34 -5.79
C ARG A 71 -0.69 20.90 -6.14
N ARG A 72 0.30 20.14 -6.51
CA ARG A 72 0.15 18.71 -6.71
C ARG A 72 0.54 17.97 -5.43
N GLN A 73 -0.37 17.18 -4.90
CA GLN A 73 -0.15 16.30 -3.76
C GLN A 73 -0.21 14.83 -4.23
N ARG A 74 0.89 14.09 -4.07
CA ARG A 74 0.95 12.70 -4.54
C ARG A 74 0.14 11.77 -3.64
N ILE A 75 -0.51 10.80 -4.27
CA ILE A 75 -1.08 9.64 -3.61
C ILE A 75 0.02 8.57 -3.52
N ASN A 76 0.32 8.09 -2.32
CA ASN A 76 1.21 6.96 -2.09
C ASN A 76 0.36 5.73 -1.76
N ALA A 77 -0.29 5.19 -2.79
CA ALA A 77 -1.10 3.98 -2.71
C ALA A 77 -0.22 2.73 -2.66
N GLY A 78 -0.84 1.62 -2.29
CA GLY A 78 -0.24 0.31 -2.12
C GLY A 78 -0.06 -0.06 -0.66
N SER A 79 -0.52 -1.25 -0.31
CA SER A 79 -0.36 -1.77 1.05
C SER A 79 0.97 -2.50 1.22
N TYR A 80 1.51 -2.44 2.44
CA TYR A 80 2.77 -3.07 2.81
C TYR A 80 2.90 -3.23 4.33
N VAL A 81 3.87 -4.01 4.78
CA VAL A 81 4.31 -4.03 6.18
C VAL A 81 5.61 -3.27 6.30
N ARG A 82 5.71 -2.43 7.33
CA ARG A 82 6.93 -1.71 7.69
C ARG A 82 7.45 -2.19 9.04
N VAL A 83 8.66 -2.75 9.04
CA VAL A 83 9.45 -3.03 10.25
C VAL A 83 10.48 -1.92 10.39
N PRO A 84 10.51 -1.17 11.49
CA PRO A 84 11.46 -0.08 11.68
C PRO A 84 12.91 -0.52 11.60
N PRO A 85 13.85 0.39 11.24
CA PRO A 85 15.28 0.10 11.31
C PRO A 85 15.69 -0.37 12.71
N SER A 86 16.52 -1.41 12.78
CA SER A 86 16.99 -2.00 14.03
C SER A 86 18.44 -2.45 13.88
N PRO A 87 19.25 -2.44 14.97
CA PRO A 87 20.60 -3.00 14.95
C PRO A 87 20.65 -4.47 14.50
N ALA A 88 19.64 -5.27 14.83
CA ALA A 88 19.55 -6.67 14.40
C ALA A 88 19.46 -6.82 12.88
N LEU A 89 18.80 -5.88 12.20
CA LEU A 89 18.71 -5.82 10.74
C LEU A 89 19.97 -5.27 10.05
N GLN A 90 20.86 -4.59 10.79
CA GLN A 90 22.06 -3.97 10.25
C GLN A 90 23.27 -4.93 10.27
N ALA A 91 23.30 -5.86 11.19
CA ALA A 91 24.44 -6.77 11.43
C ALA A 91 24.44 -8.00 10.50
N LEU A 92 23.78 -7.92 9.33
CA LEU A 92 23.68 -9.05 8.41
C LEU A 92 24.79 -9.00 7.34
N SER A 93 25.64 -10.02 7.34
CA SER A 93 26.58 -10.28 6.26
C SER A 93 26.04 -11.35 5.30
N SER A 94 25.62 -12.48 5.83
CA SER A 94 24.89 -13.53 5.11
C SER A 94 23.43 -13.54 5.54
N PHE A 95 22.51 -13.98 4.68
CA PHE A 95 21.10 -14.02 5.01
C PHE A 95 20.32 -15.00 4.15
N THR A 96 19.12 -15.33 4.62
CA THR A 96 18.05 -15.97 3.85
C THR A 96 16.74 -15.24 4.08
N LEU A 97 16.08 -14.84 2.99
CA LEU A 97 14.71 -14.36 2.94
C LEU A 97 13.80 -15.51 2.49
N GLU A 98 12.72 -15.74 3.20
CA GLU A 98 11.77 -16.78 2.83
C GLU A 98 10.33 -16.39 3.19
N ALA A 99 9.38 -16.81 2.37
CA ALA A 99 7.95 -16.68 2.62
C ALA A 99 7.13 -17.69 1.84
N LEU A 100 5.90 -17.90 2.26
CA LEU A 100 4.85 -18.49 1.45
C LEU A 100 4.11 -17.37 0.72
N ILE A 101 3.93 -17.52 -0.59
CA ILE A 101 3.23 -16.52 -1.41
C ILE A 101 2.15 -17.12 -2.29
N TRP A 102 1.15 -16.30 -2.62
CA TRP A 102 0.06 -16.66 -3.53
C TRP A 102 -0.21 -15.46 -4.45
N PRO A 103 0.49 -15.38 -5.62
CA PRO A 103 0.47 -14.20 -6.48
C PRO A 103 -0.87 -14.10 -7.26
N THR A 104 -1.35 -12.87 -7.44
CA THR A 104 -2.53 -12.58 -8.27
C THR A 104 -2.17 -12.02 -9.63
N THR A 105 -1.11 -11.22 -9.73
CA THR A 105 -0.66 -10.58 -10.97
C THR A 105 0.87 -10.66 -11.12
N PRO A 106 1.48 -11.87 -11.16
CA PRO A 106 2.94 -12.01 -11.12
C PRO A 106 3.65 -11.28 -12.27
N GLY A 107 3.08 -11.24 -13.47
CA GLY A 107 3.66 -10.60 -14.65
C GLY A 107 3.40 -9.10 -14.79
N ARG A 108 2.94 -8.40 -13.74
CA ARG A 108 2.65 -6.95 -13.79
C ARG A 108 3.89 -6.04 -13.68
N GLY A 109 5.07 -6.56 -13.87
CA GLY A 109 6.32 -5.87 -13.65
C GLY A 109 7.00 -6.30 -12.34
N THR A 110 8.08 -5.62 -11.97
CA THR A 110 8.84 -5.97 -10.77
C THR A 110 8.04 -5.66 -9.49
N GLN A 111 7.88 -6.66 -8.62
CA GLN A 111 7.17 -6.56 -7.36
C GLN A 111 8.07 -7.04 -6.22
N THR A 112 8.11 -6.32 -5.12
CA THR A 112 8.93 -6.67 -3.95
C THR A 112 8.13 -7.50 -2.97
N LEU A 113 8.68 -8.64 -2.56
CA LEU A 113 8.11 -9.50 -1.54
C LEU A 113 8.60 -9.13 -0.14
N LEU A 114 9.92 -9.19 0.07
CA LEU A 114 10.57 -8.96 1.37
C LEU A 114 11.93 -8.28 1.14
N GLY A 115 12.32 -7.33 1.97
CA GLY A 115 13.69 -6.85 1.93
C GLY A 115 13.94 -5.48 2.57
N ARG A 116 15.21 -5.08 2.51
CA ARG A 116 15.70 -3.74 2.81
C ARG A 116 16.32 -3.19 1.53
N TRP A 117 15.50 -2.58 0.69
CA TRP A 117 15.92 -2.06 -0.60
C TRP A 117 15.60 -0.57 -0.71
N ASP A 118 16.61 0.21 -1.05
CA ASP A 118 16.52 1.62 -1.41
C ASP A 118 16.69 1.76 -2.93
N GLU A 119 15.61 2.09 -3.62
CA GLU A 119 15.60 2.19 -5.09
C GLU A 119 16.43 3.37 -5.57
N ALA A 120 16.40 4.50 -4.88
CA ALA A 120 17.16 5.69 -5.28
C ALA A 120 18.69 5.45 -5.18
N GLY A 121 19.12 4.76 -4.12
CA GLY A 121 20.52 4.41 -3.90
C GLY A 121 20.96 3.12 -4.58
N GLN A 122 20.07 2.34 -5.21
CA GLN A 122 20.34 1.00 -5.72
C GLN A 122 21.09 0.15 -4.69
N ALA A 123 20.60 0.15 -3.45
CA ALA A 123 21.34 -0.37 -2.30
C ALA A 123 20.47 -1.25 -1.41
N GLY A 124 21.05 -2.36 -0.92
CA GLY A 124 20.39 -3.30 -0.06
C GLY A 124 20.18 -4.68 -0.65
N TYR A 125 19.11 -5.34 -0.22
CA TYR A 125 18.72 -6.66 -0.68
C TYR A 125 17.19 -6.81 -0.68
N ALA A 126 16.66 -7.51 -1.69
CA ALA A 126 15.21 -7.78 -1.76
C ALA A 126 14.92 -9.09 -2.49
N LEU A 127 14.04 -9.90 -1.91
CA LEU A 127 13.34 -10.98 -2.59
C LEU A 127 12.19 -10.36 -3.38
N ILE A 128 12.15 -10.59 -4.68
CA ILE A 128 11.23 -9.93 -5.62
C ILE A 128 10.59 -10.94 -6.57
N LEU A 129 9.52 -10.52 -7.22
CA LEU A 129 9.15 -11.03 -8.54
C LEU A 129 9.76 -10.10 -9.58
N ASP A 130 10.43 -10.64 -10.58
CA ASP A 130 10.95 -9.86 -11.70
C ASP A 130 9.85 -9.47 -12.70
N ALA A 131 10.19 -8.74 -13.75
CA ALA A 131 9.22 -8.28 -14.74
C ALA A 131 8.51 -9.42 -15.50
N THR A 132 9.06 -10.64 -15.50
CA THR A 132 8.45 -11.83 -16.09
C THR A 132 7.52 -12.57 -15.12
N GLY A 133 7.56 -12.21 -13.83
CA GLY A 133 6.84 -12.87 -12.75
C GLY A 133 7.58 -14.06 -12.14
N ALA A 134 8.86 -14.21 -12.40
CA ALA A 134 9.71 -15.21 -11.76
C ALA A 134 10.29 -14.67 -10.44
N VAL A 135 10.57 -15.57 -9.49
CA VAL A 135 11.20 -15.20 -8.23
C VAL A 135 12.66 -14.83 -8.46
N ALA A 136 13.10 -13.72 -7.88
CA ALA A 136 14.47 -13.25 -7.98
C ALA A 136 14.99 -12.64 -6.67
N LEU A 137 16.32 -12.61 -6.52
CA LEU A 137 17.02 -11.85 -5.49
C LEU A 137 17.67 -10.64 -6.14
N ARG A 138 17.43 -9.44 -5.59
CA ARG A 138 18.14 -8.21 -5.95
C ARG A 138 19.13 -7.86 -4.85
N LEU A 139 20.36 -7.57 -5.23
CA LEU A 139 21.46 -7.14 -4.34
C LEU A 139 22.03 -5.82 -4.85
N GLY A 140 22.41 -4.90 -3.93
CA GLY A 140 23.00 -3.61 -4.32
C GLY A 140 23.85 -2.96 -3.24
N ASP A 141 24.80 -2.15 -3.69
CA ASP A 141 25.73 -1.34 -2.88
C ASP A 141 26.00 0.06 -3.48
N GLY A 142 25.11 0.51 -4.38
CA GLY A 142 25.23 1.67 -5.26
C GLY A 142 25.18 1.27 -6.73
N SER A 143 25.42 0.01 -7.01
CA SER A 143 25.08 -0.71 -8.25
C SER A 143 24.26 -1.93 -7.90
N SER A 144 23.51 -2.50 -8.83
CA SER A 144 22.63 -3.62 -8.52
C SER A 144 22.79 -4.81 -9.45
N GLU A 145 22.61 -6.01 -8.88
CA GLU A 145 22.49 -7.28 -9.60
C GLU A 145 21.18 -7.97 -9.25
N THR A 146 20.56 -8.61 -10.22
CA THR A 146 19.31 -9.39 -10.02
C THR A 146 19.52 -10.82 -10.49
N PHE A 147 19.16 -11.77 -9.66
CA PHE A 147 19.33 -13.21 -9.85
C PHE A 147 17.96 -13.87 -9.88
N SER A 148 17.49 -14.24 -11.08
CA SER A 148 16.13 -14.78 -11.32
C SER A 148 16.16 -16.28 -11.55
N THR A 149 15.10 -16.97 -11.08
CA THR A 149 14.85 -18.37 -11.45
C THR A 149 14.46 -18.52 -12.92
N ALA A 150 14.09 -17.42 -13.58
CA ALA A 150 13.60 -17.35 -14.96
C ALA A 150 12.38 -18.23 -15.26
N ALA A 151 11.64 -18.66 -14.22
CA ALA A 151 10.43 -19.46 -14.32
C ALA A 151 9.24 -18.65 -13.79
N PRO A 152 8.37 -18.08 -14.65
CA PRO A 152 7.21 -17.31 -14.19
C PRO A 152 6.28 -18.12 -13.30
N LEU A 153 5.77 -17.49 -12.24
CA LEU A 153 4.82 -18.12 -11.33
C LEU A 153 3.41 -18.19 -11.93
N ASP A 154 2.70 -19.28 -11.61
CA ASP A 154 1.28 -19.37 -11.89
C ASP A 154 0.47 -18.50 -10.96
N VAL A 155 -0.55 -17.84 -11.51
CA VAL A 155 -1.49 -17.04 -10.71
C VAL A 155 -2.31 -17.94 -9.79
N ARG A 156 -2.54 -17.45 -8.55
CA ARG A 156 -3.41 -18.12 -7.57
C ARG A 156 -2.95 -19.54 -7.19
N ALA A 157 -1.64 -19.75 -7.13
CA ALA A 157 -1.03 -20.97 -6.60
C ALA A 157 -0.12 -20.61 -5.41
N TRP A 158 -0.05 -21.48 -4.40
CA TRP A 158 0.85 -21.32 -3.27
C TRP A 158 2.26 -21.81 -3.60
N TYR A 159 3.24 -20.97 -3.27
CA TYR A 159 4.66 -21.26 -3.42
C TYR A 159 5.41 -21.00 -2.13
N LEU A 160 6.37 -21.85 -1.80
CA LEU A 160 7.48 -21.52 -0.93
C LEU A 160 8.55 -20.82 -1.78
N VAL A 161 8.87 -19.58 -1.47
CA VAL A 161 9.91 -18.80 -2.14
C VAL A 161 11.03 -18.47 -1.16
N SER A 162 12.27 -18.66 -1.59
CA SER A 162 13.44 -18.44 -0.76
C SER A 162 14.58 -17.86 -1.57
N ALA A 163 15.32 -16.91 -0.98
CA ALA A 163 16.57 -16.42 -1.55
C ALA A 163 17.62 -16.25 -0.46
N SER A 164 18.81 -16.77 -0.69
CA SER A 164 19.94 -16.67 0.23
C SER A 164 21.18 -16.07 -0.40
N TYR A 165 21.95 -15.37 0.42
CA TYR A 165 23.28 -14.84 0.11
C TYR A 165 24.27 -15.27 1.18
N ASP A 166 25.40 -15.84 0.75
CA ASP A 166 26.53 -16.20 1.63
C ASP A 166 27.69 -15.22 1.38
N ALA A 167 28.02 -14.43 2.38
CA ALA A 167 29.09 -13.42 2.29
C ALA A 167 30.48 -13.99 2.10
N LYS A 168 30.74 -15.24 2.57
CA LYS A 168 32.07 -15.87 2.45
C LYS A 168 32.38 -16.29 1.02
N THR A 169 31.40 -16.87 0.36
CA THR A 169 31.52 -17.40 -1.01
C THR A 169 30.95 -16.45 -2.05
N LYS A 170 30.25 -15.39 -1.62
CA LYS A 170 29.35 -14.57 -2.45
C LYS A 170 28.30 -15.41 -3.17
N GLY A 171 28.01 -16.59 -2.66
CA GLY A 171 27.05 -17.52 -3.20
C GLY A 171 25.61 -16.98 -3.09
N VAL A 172 24.87 -17.09 -4.17
CA VAL A 172 23.45 -16.75 -4.25
C VAL A 172 22.67 -18.00 -4.60
N ARG A 173 21.59 -18.23 -3.89
CA ARG A 173 20.59 -19.23 -4.25
C ARG A 173 19.21 -18.60 -4.23
N VAL A 174 18.43 -18.84 -5.27
CA VAL A 174 17.03 -18.42 -5.36
C VAL A 174 16.18 -19.63 -5.72
N THR A 175 15.06 -19.83 -5.03
CA THR A 175 14.18 -20.95 -5.26
C THR A 175 12.71 -20.55 -5.20
N GLN A 176 11.91 -21.22 -6.00
CA GLN A 176 10.45 -21.21 -5.95
C GLN A 176 9.93 -22.62 -6.07
N GLN A 177 9.14 -23.05 -5.10
CA GLN A 177 8.59 -24.41 -5.01
C GLN A 177 7.08 -24.33 -4.85
N PRO A 178 6.28 -24.85 -5.80
CA PRO A 178 4.84 -24.94 -5.62
C PRO A 178 4.52 -25.92 -4.49
N LEU A 179 3.60 -25.55 -3.59
CA LEU A 179 3.21 -26.41 -2.46
C LEU A 179 2.38 -27.62 -2.91
N ARG A 180 1.67 -27.49 -4.02
CA ARG A 180 0.90 -28.58 -4.64
C ARG A 180 1.42 -28.81 -6.04
N GLN A 181 2.09 -29.92 -6.26
CA GLN A 181 2.49 -30.34 -7.60
C GLN A 181 1.25 -30.81 -8.37
N ARG A 182 0.98 -30.15 -9.49
CA ARG A 182 0.03 -30.62 -10.50
C ARG A 182 0.84 -31.24 -11.63
N ALA A 183 0.24 -32.18 -12.39
CA ALA A 183 0.92 -32.90 -13.48
C ALA A 183 1.50 -32.03 -14.61
N ARG A 184 1.30 -30.72 -14.55
CA ARG A 184 1.78 -29.70 -15.49
C ARG A 184 2.36 -28.45 -14.76
N ASP A 185 3.10 -28.62 -13.66
CA ASP A 185 3.71 -27.49 -12.95
C ASP A 185 5.08 -27.12 -13.55
N PRO A 186 5.15 -26.19 -14.53
CA PRO A 186 6.41 -25.70 -15.06
C PRO A 186 7.05 -24.63 -14.17
N SER A 187 6.36 -24.20 -13.12
CA SER A 187 6.69 -22.99 -12.35
C SER A 187 7.64 -23.22 -11.15
N ALA A 188 8.13 -24.45 -10.94
CA ALA A 188 9.25 -24.68 -10.03
C ALA A 188 10.55 -24.15 -10.65
N GLY A 189 11.38 -23.48 -9.85
CA GLY A 189 12.64 -22.92 -10.35
C GLY A 189 13.69 -22.84 -9.25
N THR A 190 14.96 -23.01 -9.66
CA THR A 190 16.10 -22.86 -8.78
C THR A 190 17.27 -22.23 -9.56
N LEU A 191 17.88 -21.21 -8.99
CA LEU A 191 19.15 -20.64 -9.44
C LEU A 191 20.18 -20.79 -8.33
N ALA A 192 21.40 -21.20 -8.68
CA ALA A 192 22.59 -21.15 -7.81
C ALA A 192 23.72 -20.51 -8.60
N THR A 193 24.31 -19.44 -8.07
CA THR A 193 25.38 -18.66 -8.73
C THR A 193 26.17 -17.86 -7.71
N THR A 194 27.03 -16.95 -8.15
CA THR A 194 27.78 -16.02 -7.29
C THR A 194 27.50 -14.58 -7.70
N ALA A 195 27.41 -13.69 -6.69
CA ALA A 195 27.29 -12.25 -6.92
C ALA A 195 28.66 -11.56 -7.01
N ARG A 196 28.71 -10.44 -7.71
CA ARG A 196 29.85 -9.51 -7.68
C ARG A 196 29.63 -8.45 -6.62
N VAL A 197 28.39 -7.96 -6.51
CA VAL A 197 27.94 -6.96 -5.55
C VAL A 197 27.87 -7.56 -4.13
N VAL A 198 28.33 -6.80 -3.13
CA VAL A 198 28.15 -7.11 -1.72
C VAL A 198 26.98 -6.26 -1.19
N PRO A 199 25.85 -6.85 -0.85
CA PRO A 199 24.65 -6.07 -0.51
C PRO A 199 24.88 -5.19 0.72
N LYS A 200 24.51 -3.90 0.63
CA LYS A 200 24.63 -2.94 1.71
C LYS A 200 23.36 -2.07 1.77
N ALA A 201 22.47 -2.36 2.70
CA ALA A 201 21.33 -1.50 2.94
C ALA A 201 21.73 -0.29 3.78
N PRO A 202 21.26 0.94 3.44
CA PRO A 202 21.44 2.11 4.29
C PRO A 202 20.84 1.86 5.70
N THR A 203 21.45 2.44 6.73
CA THR A 203 21.04 2.18 8.14
C THR A 203 19.60 2.59 8.42
N ALA A 204 19.15 3.69 7.82
CA ALA A 204 17.79 4.21 7.98
C ALA A 204 16.72 3.44 7.17
N THR A 205 17.13 2.55 6.24
CA THR A 205 16.17 1.80 5.41
C THR A 205 15.42 0.78 6.26
N PRO A 206 14.08 0.86 6.36
CA PRO A 206 13.28 -0.14 7.06
C PRO A 206 13.32 -1.49 6.31
N PHE A 207 12.95 -2.57 7.01
CA PHE A 207 12.60 -3.82 6.35
C PHE A 207 11.14 -3.74 5.92
N LEU A 208 10.88 -3.92 4.63
CA LEU A 208 9.52 -3.86 4.07
C LEU A 208 9.10 -5.24 3.55
N MET A 209 7.80 -5.50 3.63
CA MET A 209 7.13 -6.63 3.01
C MET A 209 6.07 -6.09 2.06
N ALA A 210 5.99 -6.64 0.88
CA ALA A 210 5.11 -6.25 -0.23
C ALA A 210 5.43 -4.88 -0.87
N ALA A 211 6.57 -4.25 -0.55
CA ALA A 211 7.05 -3.01 -1.18
C ALA A 211 8.55 -2.80 -0.91
N HIS A 212 9.15 -1.80 -1.58
CA HIS A 212 10.47 -1.27 -1.27
C HIS A 212 10.44 0.25 -1.06
N VAL A 213 11.55 0.81 -0.54
CA VAL A 213 11.73 2.26 -0.42
C VAL A 213 12.02 2.83 -1.80
N ALA A 214 11.12 3.66 -2.31
CA ALA A 214 11.28 4.38 -3.59
C ALA A 214 11.88 5.79 -3.40
N GLY A 215 11.84 6.31 -2.17
CA GLY A 215 12.39 7.61 -1.81
C GLY A 215 11.72 8.21 -0.59
N GLU A 216 11.86 9.54 -0.45
CA GLU A 216 11.24 10.32 0.60
C GLU A 216 10.62 11.59 -0.01
N GLN A 217 9.47 12.00 0.50
CA GLN A 217 8.83 13.26 0.13
C GLN A 217 8.24 13.94 1.38
N ALA A 218 8.62 15.18 1.61
CA ALA A 218 8.17 15.97 2.77
C ALA A 218 8.33 15.21 4.11
N GLY A 219 9.47 14.55 4.33
CA GLY A 219 9.75 13.76 5.54
C GLY A 219 8.97 12.44 5.63
N ARG A 220 8.30 12.02 4.55
CA ARG A 220 7.50 10.78 4.51
C ARG A 220 8.12 9.77 3.57
N LEU A 221 8.11 8.50 4.00
CA LEU A 221 8.54 7.38 3.19
C LEU A 221 7.63 7.24 1.96
N VAL A 222 8.23 7.22 0.77
CA VAL A 222 7.56 6.85 -0.48
C VAL A 222 7.95 5.42 -0.82
N THR A 223 6.94 4.59 -1.09
CA THR A 223 7.13 3.18 -1.41
C THR A 223 6.81 2.90 -2.87
N GLY A 224 7.36 1.81 -3.40
CA GLY A 224 7.16 1.36 -4.77
C GLY A 224 7.28 -0.14 -4.91
N GLY A 225 7.07 -0.66 -6.13
CA GLY A 225 7.15 -2.08 -6.41
C GLY A 225 6.23 -2.94 -5.56
N HIS A 226 5.01 -2.45 -5.31
CA HIS A 226 4.04 -3.14 -4.46
C HIS A 226 3.65 -4.50 -5.03
N TYR A 227 3.58 -5.49 -4.14
CA TYR A 227 3.18 -6.85 -4.48
C TYR A 227 1.65 -6.99 -4.48
N ASN A 228 1.12 -7.66 -5.50
CA ASN A 228 -0.28 -8.05 -5.57
C ASN A 228 -0.42 -9.56 -5.31
N GLY A 229 -0.94 -9.89 -4.14
CA GLY A 229 -1.13 -11.27 -3.73
C GLY A 229 -1.00 -11.48 -2.23
N LYS A 230 -1.02 -12.75 -1.81
CA LYS A 230 -0.90 -13.09 -0.40
C LYS A 230 0.54 -13.39 -0.03
N ILE A 231 0.93 -12.95 1.16
CA ILE A 231 2.16 -13.38 1.84
C ILE A 231 1.75 -14.05 3.16
N GLU A 232 2.46 -15.12 3.52
CA GLU A 232 2.29 -15.85 4.76
C GLU A 232 3.64 -16.28 5.30
N ALA A 233 3.81 -16.29 6.63
CA ALA A 233 4.99 -16.73 7.36
C ALA A 233 6.32 -16.18 6.81
N PRO A 234 6.46 -14.85 6.56
CA PRO A 234 7.72 -14.27 6.13
C PRO A 234 8.77 -14.40 7.22
N ARG A 235 10.02 -14.72 6.80
CA ARG A 235 11.14 -14.83 7.73
C ARG A 235 12.46 -14.38 7.13
N LEU A 236 13.33 -13.94 8.01
CA LEU A 236 14.70 -13.51 7.72
C LEU A 236 15.64 -14.26 8.67
N SER A 237 16.62 -14.96 8.13
CA SER A 237 17.69 -15.65 8.88
C SER A 237 19.03 -14.99 8.60
N ARG A 238 20.01 -15.05 9.55
CA ARG A 238 21.35 -14.46 9.36
C ARG A 238 22.37 -15.42 8.74
N ARG A 239 21.90 -16.52 8.17
CA ARG A 239 22.72 -17.53 7.46
C ARG A 239 22.13 -17.82 6.08
N ALA A 240 23.00 -18.25 5.17
CA ALA A 240 22.55 -18.84 3.92
C ALA A 240 22.05 -20.27 4.19
N LEU A 241 20.74 -20.46 4.15
CA LEU A 241 20.02 -21.71 4.43
C LEU A 241 19.45 -22.33 3.16
N ALA A 242 19.17 -23.63 3.20
CA ALA A 242 18.34 -24.28 2.18
C ALA A 242 16.85 -23.87 2.36
N PRO A 243 16.03 -23.96 1.29
CA PRO A 243 14.60 -23.67 1.39
C PRO A 243 13.91 -24.56 2.43
N GLY A 244 13.10 -23.94 3.30
CA GLY A 244 12.40 -24.64 4.37
C GLY A 244 13.26 -24.99 5.59
N GLU A 245 14.58 -24.77 5.54
CA GLU A 245 15.47 -25.01 6.68
C GLU A 245 15.23 -23.96 7.76
N ALA A 246 15.13 -24.41 9.01
CA ALA A 246 15.00 -23.51 10.16
C ALA A 246 16.38 -23.21 10.76
N GLY A 247 16.60 -21.96 11.18
CA GLY A 247 17.81 -21.60 11.92
C GLY A 247 18.09 -20.11 11.96
N ASP A 248 18.72 -19.68 13.02
CA ASP A 248 19.33 -18.35 13.25
C ASP A 248 18.47 -17.18 12.81
N LEU A 249 17.21 -17.16 13.28
CA LEU A 249 16.22 -16.17 12.90
C LEU A 249 16.62 -14.77 13.36
N VAL A 250 16.53 -13.81 12.44
CA VAL A 250 16.58 -12.37 12.70
C VAL A 250 15.19 -11.82 12.91
N GLY A 251 14.26 -12.21 12.06
CA GLY A 251 12.84 -11.88 12.16
C GLY A 251 11.99 -13.00 11.61
N ALA A 252 10.85 -13.24 12.24
CA ALA A 252 9.82 -14.19 11.80
C ALA A 252 8.46 -13.62 12.19
N TRP A 253 7.60 -13.35 11.20
CA TRP A 253 6.35 -12.67 11.48
C TRP A 253 5.16 -13.59 11.33
N ASP A 254 4.37 -13.64 12.41
CA ASP A 254 3.17 -14.48 12.50
C ASP A 254 1.92 -13.63 12.24
N PHE A 255 1.38 -13.73 11.03
CA PHE A 255 0.21 -12.97 10.61
C PHE A 255 -1.12 -13.50 11.18
N ALA A 256 -1.10 -14.64 11.89
CA ALA A 256 -2.24 -15.14 12.63
C ALA A 256 -2.43 -14.44 13.98
N ARG A 257 -1.47 -13.61 14.41
CA ARG A 257 -1.55 -12.82 15.63
C ARG A 257 -2.09 -11.42 15.32
N GLU A 258 -2.72 -10.81 16.32
CA GLU A 258 -3.26 -9.43 16.29
C GLU A 258 -4.02 -9.11 14.99
N ILE A 259 -4.78 -10.10 14.48
CA ILE A 259 -5.51 -10.01 13.20
C ILE A 259 -6.43 -8.78 13.11
N PRO A 260 -7.15 -8.35 14.18
CA PRO A 260 -8.03 -7.17 14.09
C PRO A 260 -7.29 -5.83 13.97
N GLY A 261 -5.99 -5.81 14.29
CA GLY A 261 -5.16 -4.61 14.31
C GLY A 261 -4.28 -4.46 13.07
N ASP A 262 -3.41 -3.46 13.12
CA ASP A 262 -2.36 -3.19 12.15
C ASP A 262 -0.97 -3.67 12.62
N GLU A 263 -0.86 -4.17 13.85
CA GLU A 263 0.36 -4.73 14.39
C GLU A 263 0.71 -6.07 13.72
N ILE A 264 2.00 -6.24 13.42
CA ILE A 264 2.59 -7.44 12.82
C ILE A 264 3.63 -8.00 13.77
N VAL A 265 3.27 -9.06 14.47
CA VAL A 265 4.06 -9.62 15.59
C VAL A 265 5.27 -10.40 15.08
N ASP A 266 6.46 -10.04 15.57
CA ASP A 266 7.69 -10.81 15.41
C ASP A 266 7.76 -11.93 16.47
N VAL A 267 7.84 -13.16 16.02
CA VAL A 267 7.97 -14.34 16.88
C VAL A 267 9.40 -14.90 16.94
N SER A 268 10.38 -14.20 16.37
CA SER A 268 11.80 -14.60 16.46
C SER A 268 12.42 -14.37 17.83
N GLY A 269 11.82 -13.50 18.65
CA GLY A 269 12.35 -13.07 19.95
C GLY A 269 13.28 -11.85 19.87
N ASN A 270 13.46 -11.24 18.70
CA ASN A 270 14.33 -10.07 18.53
C ASN A 270 13.57 -8.72 18.58
N GLY A 271 12.26 -8.73 18.79
CA GLY A 271 11.42 -7.52 18.91
C GLY A 271 11.34 -6.69 17.64
N LEU A 272 11.26 -7.35 16.48
CA LEU A 272 11.15 -6.73 15.18
C LEU A 272 9.69 -6.63 14.72
N ASP A 273 8.81 -6.20 15.62
CA ASP A 273 7.40 -5.99 15.27
C ASP A 273 7.26 -4.97 14.15
N GLY A 274 6.28 -5.21 13.30
CA GLY A 274 5.97 -4.35 12.16
C GLY A 274 4.58 -3.73 12.26
N VAL A 275 4.27 -2.86 11.31
CA VAL A 275 2.96 -2.23 11.16
C VAL A 275 2.47 -2.41 9.74
N ALA A 276 1.23 -2.85 9.57
CA ALA A 276 0.54 -2.89 8.30
C ALA A 276 0.11 -1.47 7.89
N VAL A 277 0.47 -1.05 6.69
CA VAL A 277 0.20 0.29 6.16
C VAL A 277 -0.77 0.18 4.98
N ASN A 278 -1.70 1.15 4.88
CA ASN A 278 -2.75 1.21 3.87
C ASN A 278 -3.74 0.04 3.89
N LEU A 279 -4.01 -0.50 5.10
CA LEU A 279 -5.05 -1.49 5.37
C LEU A 279 -5.06 -2.70 4.42
N PRO A 280 -3.97 -3.48 4.32
CA PRO A 280 -4.02 -4.73 3.57
C PRO A 280 -5.08 -5.65 4.16
N ALA A 281 -5.66 -6.53 3.33
CA ALA A 281 -6.68 -7.45 3.80
C ALA A 281 -6.08 -8.52 4.73
N ARG A 282 -6.43 -8.45 6.02
CA ARG A 282 -6.04 -9.41 7.07
C ARG A 282 -6.99 -10.61 7.10
N ALA A 283 -6.68 -11.63 7.90
CA ALA A 283 -7.49 -12.86 8.03
C ALA A 283 -7.77 -13.55 6.69
N MET A 284 -6.82 -13.54 5.78
CA MET A 284 -6.97 -14.21 4.50
C MET A 284 -6.64 -15.69 4.61
N LYS A 285 -7.38 -16.54 3.91
CA LYS A 285 -7.13 -17.99 3.87
C LYS A 285 -5.70 -18.26 3.46
N GLY A 286 -4.96 -18.91 4.36
CA GLY A 286 -3.57 -19.31 4.21
C GLY A 286 -3.41 -20.66 3.49
N HIS A 287 -2.17 -21.13 3.41
CA HIS A 287 -1.83 -22.41 2.76
C HIS A 287 -2.39 -23.63 3.52
N LEU A 288 -2.60 -23.52 4.84
CA LEU A 288 -3.16 -24.59 5.68
C LEU A 288 -4.69 -24.70 5.61
N TRP A 289 -5.37 -23.71 5.00
CA TRP A 289 -6.82 -23.73 4.93
C TRP A 289 -7.33 -24.92 4.11
N ASN A 290 -8.16 -25.76 4.74
CA ASN A 290 -8.64 -27.04 4.19
C ASN A 290 -10.12 -27.02 3.77
N GLY A 291 -10.83 -25.89 3.96
CA GLY A 291 -12.25 -25.77 3.62
C GLY A 291 -13.23 -26.04 4.76
N GLU A 292 -12.78 -26.51 5.91
CA GLU A 292 -13.65 -26.92 7.03
C GLU A 292 -13.98 -25.76 7.98
N VAL A 293 -13.02 -24.83 8.20
CA VAL A 293 -13.17 -23.73 9.12
C VAL A 293 -13.40 -22.42 8.36
N HIS A 294 -14.49 -21.70 8.69
CA HIS A 294 -14.91 -20.51 7.98
C HIS A 294 -14.74 -19.21 8.80
N ARG A 295 -14.24 -19.30 10.02
CA ARG A 295 -13.98 -18.17 10.91
C ARG A 295 -12.54 -18.19 11.37
N TRP A 296 -11.83 -17.06 11.15
CA TRP A 296 -10.45 -16.92 11.60
C TRP A 296 -10.30 -17.02 13.12
N SER A 297 -11.33 -16.60 13.90
CA SER A 297 -11.32 -16.68 15.35
C SER A 297 -11.36 -18.12 15.91
N GLU A 298 -11.77 -19.10 15.13
CA GLU A 298 -11.80 -20.51 15.52
C GLU A 298 -10.45 -21.19 15.25
N LYS A 299 -9.75 -20.79 14.19
CA LYS A 299 -8.49 -21.38 13.77
C LYS A 299 -7.61 -20.34 13.03
N PRO A 300 -6.98 -19.42 13.80
CA PRO A 300 -6.21 -18.31 13.22
C PRO A 300 -5.13 -18.75 12.24
N GLU A 301 -4.47 -19.90 12.49
CA GLU A 301 -3.41 -20.44 11.64
C GLU A 301 -3.88 -20.82 10.21
N HIS A 302 -5.19 -21.06 10.01
CA HIS A 302 -5.76 -21.23 8.67
C HIS A 302 -5.97 -19.91 7.93
N TYR A 303 -5.85 -18.78 8.64
CA TYR A 303 -6.07 -17.44 8.15
C TYR A 303 -4.84 -16.55 8.35
N ALA A 304 -3.67 -17.17 8.35
CA ALA A 304 -2.37 -16.54 8.60
C ALA A 304 -1.78 -15.83 7.38
N ALA A 305 -2.58 -15.51 6.36
CA ALA A 305 -2.14 -14.75 5.21
C ALA A 305 -2.64 -13.30 5.25
N ILE A 306 -1.82 -12.38 4.73
CA ILE A 306 -2.21 -11.01 4.41
C ILE A 306 -2.23 -10.87 2.90
N HIS A 307 -3.30 -10.28 2.35
CA HIS A 307 -3.41 -9.95 0.93
C HIS A 307 -3.08 -8.48 0.72
N PHE A 308 -2.07 -8.23 -0.09
CA PHE A 308 -1.58 -6.91 -0.45
C PHE A 308 -2.03 -6.53 -1.85
N HIS A 309 -2.30 -5.23 -2.07
CA HIS A 309 -2.62 -4.67 -3.37
C HIS A 309 -1.86 -3.35 -3.57
N ASP A 310 -1.53 -3.04 -4.82
CA ASP A 310 -0.79 -1.83 -5.19
C ASP A 310 -1.65 -0.56 -5.23
N ASP A 311 -2.97 -0.71 -5.12
CA ASP A 311 -3.98 0.36 -5.09
C ASP A 311 -4.69 0.51 -3.73
N ASP A 312 -4.32 -0.28 -2.73
CA ASP A 312 -4.81 -0.09 -1.36
C ASP A 312 -4.44 1.31 -0.85
N LEU A 313 -5.41 2.01 -0.26
CA LEU A 313 -5.22 3.33 0.30
C LEU A 313 -6.15 3.54 1.49
N TYR A 314 -5.58 3.90 2.64
CA TYR A 314 -6.35 4.30 3.81
C TYR A 314 -6.56 5.81 3.85
N ASP A 315 -5.47 6.57 3.70
CA ASP A 315 -5.44 8.02 3.72
C ASP A 315 -4.30 8.51 2.85
N ALA A 316 -4.59 9.40 1.90
CA ALA A 316 -3.56 10.03 1.06
C ALA A 316 -2.61 10.92 1.87
N ARG A 317 -3.01 11.29 3.10
CA ARG A 317 -2.24 12.11 4.06
C ARG A 317 -1.77 13.43 3.45
N TRP A 318 -2.63 14.03 2.64
CA TRP A 318 -2.36 15.35 2.07
C TRP A 318 -2.42 16.43 3.14
N GLU A 319 -1.68 17.49 2.94
CA GLU A 319 -1.76 18.67 3.80
C GLU A 319 -3.05 19.43 3.49
N PRO A 320 -3.71 20.00 4.50
CA PRO A 320 -4.88 20.83 4.29
C PRO A 320 -4.56 22.07 3.46
N ASP A 321 -5.43 22.39 2.51
CA ASP A 321 -5.35 23.59 1.70
C ASP A 321 -6.20 24.72 2.27
N PHE A 322 -7.35 24.39 2.87
CA PHE A 322 -8.21 25.34 3.58
C PHE A 322 -9.12 24.63 4.58
N GLU A 323 -9.74 25.44 5.43
CA GLU A 323 -10.68 24.99 6.46
C GLU A 323 -12.05 25.64 6.24
N VAL A 324 -13.11 24.85 6.49
CA VAL A 324 -14.51 25.28 6.44
C VAL A 324 -15.07 25.23 7.86
N ALA A 325 -15.30 26.38 8.47
CA ALA A 325 -15.96 26.48 9.77
C ALA A 325 -17.48 26.35 9.57
N ILE A 326 -18.09 25.30 10.08
CA ILE A 326 -19.50 25.05 9.88
C ILE A 326 -20.33 25.98 10.78
N PRO A 327 -21.18 26.89 10.23
CA PRO A 327 -21.99 27.80 11.03
C PRO A 327 -22.92 27.07 12.01
N GLN A 328 -23.11 27.67 13.19
CA GLN A 328 -23.97 27.11 14.25
C GLN A 328 -25.45 27.04 13.83
N ASP A 329 -25.87 27.95 12.99
CA ASP A 329 -27.23 28.11 12.47
C ASP A 329 -27.49 27.40 11.15
N MET A 330 -26.50 26.62 10.64
CA MET A 330 -26.66 25.87 9.42
C MET A 330 -27.80 24.86 9.59
N GLU A 331 -28.85 25.04 8.79
CA GLU A 331 -30.05 24.21 8.85
C GLU A 331 -29.71 22.71 8.71
N ARG A 332 -30.17 21.92 9.65
CA ARG A 332 -30.15 20.46 9.54
C ARG A 332 -31.00 20.06 8.34
N LEU A 333 -30.47 19.21 7.47
CA LEU A 333 -31.30 18.46 6.53
C LEU A 333 -32.33 17.66 7.34
N GLN A 334 -33.56 18.16 7.43
CA GLN A 334 -34.68 17.35 7.89
C GLN A 334 -34.92 16.27 6.83
N ARG A 335 -34.63 15.01 7.16
CA ARG A 335 -35.29 13.91 6.47
C ARG A 335 -36.79 14.16 6.58
N LEU A 336 -37.49 14.19 5.47
CA LEU A 336 -38.92 14.00 5.44
C LEU A 336 -39.19 12.70 6.22
N ALA A 337 -39.76 12.84 7.40
CA ALA A 337 -40.02 11.76 8.32
C ALA A 337 -41.05 10.82 7.71
N GLU A 338 -40.71 9.56 7.59
CA GLU A 338 -41.71 8.52 7.80
C GLU A 338 -42.01 8.43 9.30
N PRO A 339 -43.27 8.26 9.72
CA PRO A 339 -43.64 8.27 11.12
C PRO A 339 -43.21 6.96 11.80
N THR A 340 -42.74 7.11 13.03
CA THR A 340 -42.45 6.07 14.02
C THR A 340 -41.13 5.34 13.94
N CYS A 341 -40.08 5.91 14.60
CA CYS A 341 -39.36 5.21 15.67
C CYS A 341 -38.38 6.17 16.39
N SER A 342 -38.51 6.28 17.68
CA SER A 342 -37.68 7.10 18.58
C SER A 342 -36.31 6.47 18.75
N ARG A 343 -35.32 6.92 17.99
CA ARG A 343 -33.88 6.80 18.28
C ARG A 343 -33.19 8.08 17.87
N ARG A 344 -32.30 8.57 18.73
CA ARG A 344 -31.51 9.80 18.54
C ARG A 344 -30.87 9.82 17.18
N SER A 345 -31.31 10.71 16.31
CA SER A 345 -30.87 10.84 14.92
C SER A 345 -29.59 11.63 14.86
N SER A 346 -28.49 11.02 14.47
CA SER A 346 -27.31 11.74 13.99
C SER A 346 -27.62 12.26 12.58
N THR A 347 -27.62 13.57 12.41
CA THR A 347 -27.87 14.19 11.11
C THR A 347 -26.59 14.17 10.28
N ILE A 348 -26.61 13.50 9.15
CA ILE A 348 -25.53 13.54 8.15
C ILE A 348 -25.77 14.76 7.27
N ILE A 349 -24.84 15.73 7.27
CA ILE A 349 -24.82 16.84 6.35
C ILE A 349 -23.87 16.44 5.23
N SER A 350 -24.41 16.20 4.02
CA SER A 350 -23.60 15.97 2.83
C SER A 350 -23.25 17.31 2.20
N PHE A 351 -21.95 17.65 2.15
CA PHE A 351 -21.44 18.79 1.41
C PHE A 351 -20.85 18.28 0.09
N ALA A 352 -21.21 18.92 -1.00
CA ALA A 352 -20.49 18.87 -2.23
C ALA A 352 -19.68 20.17 -2.36
N CYS A 353 -18.37 20.06 -2.50
CA CYS A 353 -17.53 21.20 -2.85
C CYS A 353 -17.33 21.15 -4.37
N THR A 354 -17.83 22.14 -5.09
CA THR A 354 -17.56 22.26 -6.53
C THR A 354 -16.24 22.97 -6.70
N MET A 355 -15.24 22.28 -7.26
CA MET A 355 -13.94 22.85 -7.54
C MET A 355 -13.84 23.15 -9.04
N THR A 356 -13.62 24.42 -9.40
CA THR A 356 -13.44 24.87 -10.78
C THR A 356 -12.01 25.32 -10.99
N LEU A 357 -11.36 24.80 -12.02
CA LEU A 357 -10.03 25.25 -12.43
C LEU A 357 -10.15 26.60 -13.17
N ALA A 358 -9.55 27.64 -12.62
CA ALA A 358 -9.31 28.86 -13.37
C ALA A 358 -8.11 28.64 -14.31
N VAL A 359 -8.36 28.44 -15.59
CA VAL A 359 -7.30 28.49 -16.61
C VAL A 359 -7.04 29.96 -16.90
N ALA A 360 -5.90 30.49 -16.47
CA ALA A 360 -5.45 31.81 -16.94
C ALA A 360 -5.25 31.74 -18.44
N SER A 361 -6.08 32.45 -19.20
CA SER A 361 -5.87 32.67 -20.64
C SER A 361 -4.55 33.41 -20.82
N PRO A 362 -3.64 32.97 -21.72
CA PRO A 362 -2.46 33.76 -22.03
C PRO A 362 -2.96 35.10 -22.66
N SER A 363 -2.61 36.20 -22.01
CA SER A 363 -2.83 37.53 -22.55
C SER A 363 -2.08 37.61 -23.88
N ALA A 364 -2.84 37.68 -24.98
CA ALA A 364 -2.29 38.05 -26.27
C ALA A 364 -1.85 39.54 -26.18
N THR A 365 -0.56 39.73 -26.02
CA THR A 365 0.04 41.05 -26.30
C THR A 365 0.12 41.16 -27.80
N CYS A 366 -0.83 41.90 -28.39
CA CYS A 366 -0.62 42.53 -29.68
C CYS A 366 0.43 43.63 -29.53
N GLY A 367 1.55 43.47 -30.19
CA GLY A 367 2.52 44.47 -30.50
C GLY A 367 2.78 44.47 -32.00
#